data_0fc1d81e03518be0047ca35991b7b79f
#
_entry.id   0fc1d81e03518be0047ca35991b7b79f
#
_cell.length_a   1.000
_cell.length_b   1.000
_cell.length_c   1.000
_cell.angle_alpha   90.00
_cell.angle_beta   90.00
_cell.angle_gamma   90.00
#
_symmetry.space_group_name_H-M   'P 1'
#
loop_
_entity.id
_entity.type
_entity.pdbx_description
1 polymer ?
#
loop_
_entity_poly.entity_id
_entity_poly.type
_entity_poly.pdbx_seq_one_letter_code
_entity_poly.pdbx_strand_id
1 'polypeptide(L)' 'QKADSLDYGEGDTVRHVKFGVGIVKNIADGGRDYEVTVDFDKVGVKKMFAGFAKLKKI' A
#
# COMPACT_ATOMS: atom_id res chain seq x y z
N GLN A 1 -2.90 4.15 -15.02
CA GLN A 1 -4.33 4.30 -14.81
C GLN A 1 -4.75 3.68 -13.49
N LYS A 2 -5.60 4.40 -12.75
CA LYS A 2 -6.03 3.97 -11.43
C LYS A 2 -6.99 2.79 -11.52
N ALA A 3 -6.78 1.78 -10.70
CA ALA A 3 -7.70 0.66 -10.60
C ALA A 3 -9.02 1.11 -9.96
N ASP A 4 -10.11 0.39 -10.26
CA ASP A 4 -11.42 0.70 -9.65
C ASP A 4 -11.41 0.47 -8.15
N SER A 5 -10.67 -0.54 -7.72
CA SER A 5 -10.57 -0.87 -6.29
C SER A 5 -9.25 -1.59 -6.05
N LEU A 6 -8.86 -1.64 -4.78
CA LEU A 6 -7.69 -2.36 -4.34
C LEU A 6 -8.12 -3.64 -3.61
N ASP A 7 -7.23 -4.62 -3.60
CA ASP A 7 -7.48 -5.90 -2.91
C ASP A 7 -7.39 -5.76 -1.40
N TYR A 8 -6.87 -4.65 -0.92
CA TYR A 8 -6.66 -4.40 0.51
C TYR A 8 -7.22 -3.03 0.88
N GLY A 9 -7.38 -2.82 2.16
CA GLY A 9 -7.86 -1.56 2.71
C GLY A 9 -7.06 -1.15 3.92
N GLU A 10 -7.42 0.00 4.49
CA GLU A 10 -6.78 0.49 5.71
C GLU A 10 -6.96 -0.53 6.83
N GLY A 11 -5.88 -0.80 7.55
CA GLY A 11 -5.85 -1.80 8.61
C GLY A 11 -5.41 -3.18 8.16
N ASP A 12 -5.39 -3.44 6.86
CA ASP A 12 -4.98 -4.74 6.34
C ASP A 12 -3.47 -4.91 6.37
N THR A 13 -3.04 -6.15 6.50
CA THR A 13 -1.64 -6.51 6.41
C THR A 13 -1.29 -6.81 4.97
N VAL A 14 -0.21 -6.22 4.49
CA VAL A 14 0.25 -6.38 3.11
C VAL A 14 1.73 -6.71 3.09
N ARG A 15 2.19 -7.17 1.95
CA ARG A 15 3.58 -7.51 1.74
C ARG A 15 4.13 -6.78 0.53
N HIS A 16 5.29 -6.18 0.70
CA HIS A 16 6.05 -5.55 -0.38
C HIS A 16 7.28 -6.38 -0.68
N VAL A 17 7.62 -6.49 -1.96
CA VAL A 17 8.74 -7.35 -2.38
C VAL A 17 10.08 -6.93 -1.75
N LYS A 18 10.28 -5.63 -1.53
CA LYS A 18 11.51 -5.10 -0.94
C LYS A 18 11.41 -4.85 0.55
N PHE A 19 10.29 -4.26 0.97
CA PHE A 19 10.14 -3.76 2.34
C PHE A 19 9.53 -4.79 3.29
N GLY A 20 9.00 -5.88 2.76
CA GLY A 20 8.43 -6.93 3.58
C GLY A 20 7.01 -6.63 4.01
N VAL A 21 6.66 -7.08 5.21
CA VAL A 21 5.31 -7.01 5.74
C VAL A 21 5.05 -5.67 6.41
N GLY A 22 3.85 -5.14 6.22
CA GLY A 22 3.42 -3.91 6.86
C GLY A 22 1.92 -3.82 6.97
N ILE A 23 1.45 -2.80 7.66
CA ILE A 23 0.02 -2.56 7.84
C ILE A 23 -0.34 -1.27 7.10
N VAL A 24 -1.41 -1.34 6.32
CA VAL A 24 -1.89 -0.17 5.59
C VAL A 24 -2.50 0.82 6.57
N LYS A 25 -1.97 2.02 6.61
CA LYS A 25 -2.44 3.06 7.52
C LYS A 25 -3.41 4.03 6.87
N ASN A 26 -3.20 4.31 5.59
CA ASN A 26 -4.05 5.26 4.89
C ASN A 26 -4.03 4.97 3.39
N ILE A 27 -5.17 5.17 2.76
CA ILE A 27 -5.29 5.10 1.30
C ILE A 27 -5.98 6.38 0.85
N ALA A 28 -5.30 7.12 -0.01
CA ALA A 28 -5.82 8.37 -0.53
C ALA A 28 -5.89 8.32 -2.05
N ASP A 29 -6.82 9.07 -2.62
CA ASP A 29 -6.93 9.19 -4.06
C ASP A 29 -5.88 10.20 -4.54
N GLY A 30 -4.88 9.71 -5.25
CA GLY A 30 -3.82 10.54 -5.79
C GLY A 30 -4.06 11.01 -7.22
N GLY A 31 -5.29 10.88 -7.70
CA GLY A 31 -5.67 11.25 -9.06
C GLY A 31 -5.56 10.07 -10.02
N ARG A 32 -4.36 9.78 -10.50
CA ARG A 32 -4.14 8.67 -11.44
C ARG A 32 -4.02 7.32 -10.76
N ASP A 33 -3.72 7.32 -9.46
CA ASP A 33 -3.49 6.10 -8.72
C ASP A 33 -3.83 6.37 -7.26
N TYR A 34 -3.95 5.31 -6.48
CA TYR A 34 -4.10 5.44 -5.04
C TYR A 34 -2.74 5.63 -4.40
N GLU A 35 -2.67 6.56 -3.46
CA GLU A 35 -1.49 6.76 -2.64
C GLU A 35 -1.68 6.02 -1.34
N VAL A 36 -0.83 5.02 -1.10
CA VAL A 36 -0.97 4.11 0.02
C VAL A 36 0.14 4.36 1.02
N THR A 37 -0.24 4.60 2.26
CA THR A 37 0.71 4.74 3.36
C THR A 37 0.74 3.44 4.14
N VAL A 38 1.91 2.83 4.24
CA VAL A 38 2.09 1.55 4.90
C VAL A 38 3.15 1.68 5.99
N ASP A 39 2.85 1.16 7.16
CA ASP A 39 3.82 1.07 8.25
C ASP A 39 4.45 -0.32 8.20
N PHE A 40 5.63 -0.39 7.63
CA PHE A 40 6.37 -1.64 7.50
C PHE A 40 7.11 -1.98 8.78
N ASP A 41 7.12 -3.25 9.14
CA ASP A 41 7.76 -3.71 10.38
C ASP A 41 9.24 -3.36 10.43
N LYS A 42 9.92 -3.45 9.29
CA LYS A 42 11.38 -3.30 9.25
C LYS A 42 11.84 -1.90 8.87
N VAL A 43 11.09 -1.20 8.03
CA VAL A 43 11.57 0.08 7.48
C VAL A 43 10.72 1.26 7.89
N GLY A 44 9.64 1.04 8.66
CA GLY A 44 8.78 2.09 9.13
C GLY A 44 7.78 2.55 8.08
N VAL A 45 7.29 3.77 8.24
CA VAL A 45 6.22 4.29 7.40
C VAL A 45 6.76 4.71 6.04
N LYS A 46 6.11 4.21 4.98
CA LYS A 46 6.41 4.57 3.60
C LYS A 46 5.12 4.91 2.88
N LYS A 47 5.21 5.90 2.00
CA LYS A 47 4.08 6.31 1.17
C LYS A 47 4.41 5.97 -0.28
N MET A 48 3.49 5.32 -0.97
CA MET A 48 3.75 4.83 -2.32
C MET A 48 2.47 4.76 -3.14
N PHE A 49 2.60 4.75 -4.46
CA PHE A 49 1.47 4.57 -5.35
C PHE A 49 1.19 3.09 -5.54
N ALA A 50 -0.09 2.71 -5.45
CA ALA A 50 -0.50 1.31 -5.49
C ALA A 50 -0.02 0.58 -6.73
N GLY A 51 -0.10 1.23 -7.89
CA GLY A 51 0.30 0.60 -9.15
C GLY A 51 1.78 0.27 -9.23
N PHE A 52 2.62 1.04 -8.57
CA PHE A 52 4.06 0.80 -8.55
C PHE A 52 4.47 -0.13 -7.41
N ALA A 53 3.79 -0.05 -6.30
CA ALA A 53 4.17 -0.80 -5.11
C ALA A 53 3.87 -2.29 -5.24
N LYS A 54 2.79 -2.63 -5.93
CA LYS A 54 2.36 -4.00 -6.13
C LYS A 54 2.26 -4.77 -4.82
N LEU A 55 1.62 -4.14 -3.85
CA LEU A 55 1.40 -4.73 -2.55
C LEU A 55 0.44 -5.91 -2.66
N LYS A 56 0.69 -6.95 -1.86
CA LYS A 56 -0.19 -8.10 -1.80
C LYS A 56 -0.76 -8.23 -0.41
N LYS A 57 -2.06 -8.42 -0.33
CA LYS A 57 -2.72 -8.69 0.94
C LYS A 57 -2.35 -10.09 1.42
N ILE A 58 -2.00 -10.19 2.69
CA ILE A 58 -1.66 -11.46 3.30
C ILE A 58 -2.88 -12.04 4.01
#